data_b223b8f9749fb576aaa0672cc4cc78ce
#
_entry.id   b223b8f9749fb576aaa0672cc4cc78ce
#
_cell.length_a   1.000
_cell.length_b   1.000
_cell.length_c   1.000
_cell.angle_alpha   90.00
_cell.angle_beta   90.00
_cell.angle_gamma   90.00
#
_symmetry.space_group_name_H-M   'P 1'
#
loop_
_entity.id
_entity.type
_entity.pdbx_description
1 polymer ?
#
loop_
_entity_poly.entity_id
_entity_poly.type
_entity_poly.pdbx_seq_one_letter_code
_entity_poly.pdbx_strand_id
1 'polypeptide(L)' 'MDINLNKVYHVYFLGIGGIGMSALARYFLSQRITVSGYDLTPSSMTKALEQEGADIHYREAIELIPPKITQEKEFSLVIY' A
#
# COMPACT_ATOMS: atom_id res chain seq x y z
N MET A 1 -3.04 -13.88 13.70
CA MET A 1 -3.67 -12.55 13.55
C MET A 1 -4.91 -12.70 12.68
N ASP A 2 -6.06 -12.36 13.26
CA ASP A 2 -7.33 -12.54 12.56
C ASP A 2 -7.65 -11.31 11.72
N ILE A 3 -7.17 -11.30 10.49
CA ILE A 3 -7.50 -10.26 9.54
C ILE A 3 -8.60 -10.78 8.62
N ASN A 4 -9.74 -10.14 8.64
CA ASN A 4 -10.80 -10.47 7.72
C ASN A 4 -10.57 -9.69 6.42
N LEU A 5 -9.84 -10.28 5.48
CA LEU A 5 -9.47 -9.64 4.23
C LEU A 5 -10.69 -9.32 3.35
N ASN A 6 -11.82 -9.95 3.59
CA ASN A 6 -13.05 -9.64 2.86
C ASN A 6 -13.59 -8.24 3.17
N LYS A 7 -13.14 -7.65 4.29
CA LYS A 7 -13.55 -6.30 4.71
C LYS A 7 -12.45 -5.25 4.54
N VAL A 8 -11.31 -5.62 3.96
CA VAL A 8 -10.21 -4.69 3.72
C VAL A 8 -10.30 -4.20 2.29
N TYR A 9 -10.44 -2.88 2.10
CA TYR A 9 -10.54 -2.26 0.79
C TYR A 9 -9.31 -1.43 0.43
N HIS A 10 -8.53 -1.03 1.42
CA HIS A 10 -7.36 -0.19 1.25
C HIS A 10 -6.19 -0.74 2.07
N VAL A 11 -5.03 -0.84 1.46
CA VAL A 11 -3.81 -1.21 2.15
C VAL A 11 -2.76 -0.14 1.90
N TYR A 12 -2.12 0.32 2.95
CA TYR A 12 -1.06 1.30 2.89
C TYR A 12 0.23 0.68 3.43
N PHE A 13 1.30 0.78 2.64
CA PHE A 13 2.59 0.19 2.98
C PHE A 13 3.61 1.26 3.34
N LEU A 14 4.33 1.04 4.42
CA LEU A 14 5.54 1.80 4.74
C LEU A 14 6.74 0.96 4.28
N GLY A 15 7.52 1.48 3.34
CA GLY A 15 8.62 0.74 2.74
C GLY A 15 8.16 -0.22 1.64
N ILE A 16 7.24 0.21 0.80
CA ILE A 16 6.57 -0.63 -0.20
C ILE A 16 7.54 -1.28 -1.19
N GLY A 17 8.70 -0.67 -1.43
CA GLY A 17 9.71 -1.22 -2.34
C GLY A 17 10.55 -2.35 -1.76
N GLY A 18 10.39 -2.68 -0.48
CA GLY A 18 11.09 -3.81 0.11
C GLY A 18 10.67 -5.14 -0.50
N ILE A 19 11.54 -6.14 -0.47
CA ILE A 19 11.30 -7.43 -1.16
C ILE A 19 10.01 -8.08 -0.67
N GLY A 20 9.85 -8.26 0.63
CA GLY A 20 8.63 -8.87 1.18
C GLY A 20 7.40 -7.99 1.04
N MET A 21 7.59 -6.66 1.16
CA MET A 21 6.50 -5.70 1.07
C MET A 21 5.93 -5.64 -0.35
N SER A 22 6.81 -5.66 -1.36
CA SER A 22 6.36 -5.60 -2.75
C SER A 22 5.59 -6.85 -3.15
N ALA A 23 6.01 -8.02 -2.68
CA ALA A 23 5.28 -9.26 -2.94
C ALA A 23 3.88 -9.21 -2.33
N LEU A 24 3.77 -8.70 -1.11
CA LEU A 24 2.48 -8.58 -0.43
C LEU A 24 1.60 -7.53 -1.11
N ALA A 25 2.18 -6.43 -1.56
CA ALA A 25 1.46 -5.41 -2.31
C ALA A 25 0.85 -5.98 -3.59
N ARG A 26 1.60 -6.80 -4.32
CA ARG A 26 1.10 -7.47 -5.52
C ARG A 26 -0.04 -8.42 -5.21
N TYR A 27 0.04 -9.13 -4.10
CA TYR A 27 -1.04 -10.00 -3.66
C TYR A 27 -2.34 -9.19 -3.50
N PHE A 28 -2.27 -8.06 -2.78
CA PHE A 28 -3.46 -7.24 -2.56
C PHE A 28 -4.00 -6.65 -3.87
N LEU A 29 -3.11 -6.21 -4.76
CA LEU A 29 -3.54 -5.73 -6.08
C LEU A 29 -4.27 -6.81 -6.86
N SER A 30 -3.80 -8.06 -6.78
CA SER A 30 -4.46 -9.19 -7.45
C SER A 30 -5.85 -9.46 -6.89
N GLN A 31 -6.10 -9.07 -5.65
CA GLN A 31 -7.41 -9.19 -5.00
C GLN A 31 -8.29 -7.96 -5.23
N ARG A 32 -7.88 -7.05 -6.10
CA ARG A 32 -8.59 -5.80 -6.42
C ARG A 32 -8.74 -4.88 -5.21
N ILE A 33 -7.78 -4.93 -4.31
CA ILE A 33 -7.70 -4.06 -3.16
C ILE A 33 -6.87 -2.85 -3.56
N THR A 34 -7.31 -1.65 -3.16
CA THR A 34 -6.56 -0.43 -3.41
C THR A 34 -5.28 -0.44 -2.59
N VAL A 35 -4.14 -0.29 -3.26
CA VAL A 35 -2.82 -0.30 -2.63
C VAL A 35 -2.16 1.06 -2.80
N SER A 36 -1.67 1.60 -1.69
CA SER A 36 -0.84 2.80 -1.71
C SER A 36 0.31 2.58 -0.76
N GLY A 37 1.30 3.45 -0.82
CA GLY A 37 2.43 3.29 0.06
C GLY A 37 3.47 4.37 -0.07
N TYR A 38 4.48 4.25 0.77
CA TYR A 38 5.62 5.14 0.83
C TYR A 38 6.90 4.34 0.69
N ASP A 39 7.84 4.89 -0.03
CA ASP A 39 9.22 4.41 -0.02
C ASP A 39 10.15 5.61 -0.16
N LEU A 40 11.26 5.60 0.57
CA LEU A 40 12.21 6.70 0.52
C LEU A 40 12.90 6.77 -0.86
N THR A 41 13.13 5.62 -1.49
CA THR A 41 13.93 5.52 -2.70
C THR A 41 13.13 4.93 -3.85
N PRO A 42 12.92 5.68 -4.94
CA PRO A 42 12.37 5.10 -6.16
C PRO A 42 13.26 3.97 -6.66
N SER A 43 12.66 2.89 -7.14
CA SER A 43 13.37 1.72 -7.64
C SER A 43 12.62 1.12 -8.82
N SER A 44 13.25 0.14 -9.49
CA SER A 44 12.55 -0.61 -10.52
C SER A 44 11.31 -1.32 -9.97
N MET A 45 11.41 -1.78 -8.72
CA MET A 45 10.28 -2.45 -8.06
C MET A 45 9.13 -1.48 -7.78
N THR A 46 9.40 -0.28 -7.23
CA THR A 46 8.34 0.68 -6.96
C THR A 46 7.69 1.15 -8.26
N LYS A 47 8.47 1.35 -9.32
CA LYS A 47 7.94 1.73 -10.63
C LYS A 47 7.04 0.64 -11.21
N ALA A 48 7.44 -0.63 -11.07
CA ALA A 48 6.61 -1.74 -11.51
C ALA A 48 5.29 -1.78 -10.76
N LEU A 49 5.32 -1.57 -9.43
CA LEU A 49 4.11 -1.54 -8.63
C LEU A 49 3.19 -0.39 -9.04
N GLU A 50 3.75 0.79 -9.34
CA GLU A 50 2.96 1.92 -9.84
C GLU A 50 2.26 1.57 -11.15
N GLN A 51 2.94 0.89 -12.06
CA GLN A 51 2.35 0.43 -13.31
C GLN A 51 1.27 -0.63 -13.09
N GLU A 52 1.38 -1.39 -12.02
CA GLU A 52 0.40 -2.41 -11.64
C GLU A 52 -0.78 -1.83 -10.86
N GLY A 53 -0.76 -0.54 -10.56
CA GLY A 53 -1.89 0.15 -9.96
C GLY A 53 -1.67 0.67 -8.55
N ALA A 54 -0.48 0.53 -7.97
CA ALA A 54 -0.20 1.08 -6.66
C ALA A 54 0.03 2.59 -6.73
N ASP A 55 -0.45 3.31 -5.72
CA ASP A 55 -0.22 4.75 -5.59
C ASP A 55 0.91 4.96 -4.58
N ILE A 56 2.09 5.31 -5.06
CA ILE A 56 3.29 5.40 -4.23
C ILE A 56 3.79 6.83 -4.17
N HIS A 57 4.09 7.30 -2.96
CA HIS A 57 4.76 8.57 -2.76
C HIS A 57 6.12 8.35 -2.13
N TYR A 58 7.02 9.32 -2.38
CA TYR A 58 8.43 9.21 -1.99
C TYR A 58 8.85 10.26 -0.98
N ARG A 59 7.89 11.02 -0.45
CA ARG A 59 8.12 12.00 0.62
C ARG A 59 7.37 11.59 1.87
N GLU A 60 8.02 11.74 3.01
CA GLU A 60 7.37 11.55 4.31
C GLU A 60 6.48 12.75 4.60
N ALA A 61 5.19 12.61 4.35
CA ALA A 61 4.21 13.63 4.68
C ALA A 61 2.87 12.97 4.96
N ILE A 62 2.30 13.27 6.10
CA ILE A 62 1.02 12.72 6.52
C ILE A 62 -0.08 13.05 5.51
N GLU A 63 -0.04 14.25 4.94
CA GLU A 63 -1.03 14.69 3.95
C GLU A 63 -0.99 13.87 2.65
N LEU A 64 0.06 13.10 2.41
CA LEU A 64 0.16 12.23 1.24
C LEU A 64 -0.47 10.85 1.47
N ILE A 65 -0.80 10.54 2.71
CA ILE A 65 -1.54 9.30 3.01
C ILE A 65 -2.96 9.50 2.48
N PRO A 66 -3.47 8.57 1.65
CA PRO A 66 -4.81 8.72 1.10
C PRO A 66 -5.85 8.92 2.21
N PRO A 67 -6.79 9.86 2.05
CA PRO A 67 -7.81 10.10 3.07
C PRO A 67 -8.60 8.87 3.45
N LYS A 68 -8.81 7.94 2.53
CA LYS A 68 -9.53 6.70 2.81
C LYS A 68 -8.83 5.86 3.88
N ILE A 69 -7.50 5.89 3.93
CA ILE A 69 -6.73 5.15 4.94
C ILE A 69 -6.98 5.75 6.33
N THR A 70 -7.00 7.07 6.42
CA THR A 70 -7.18 7.76 7.71
C THR A 70 -8.63 7.86 8.15
N GLN A 71 -9.57 7.91 7.22
CA GLN A 71 -10.99 8.10 7.49
C GLN A 71 -11.77 6.79 7.59
N GLU A 72 -11.37 5.77 6.84
CA GLU A 72 -12.03 4.47 6.81
C GLU A 72 -11.15 3.39 7.47
N LYS A 73 -10.79 3.63 8.71
CA LYS A 73 -9.85 2.75 9.43
C LYS A 73 -10.34 1.31 9.56
N GLU A 74 -11.64 1.08 9.64
CA GLU A 74 -12.20 -0.27 9.74
C GLU A 74 -11.96 -1.11 8.49
N PHE A 75 -11.77 -0.44 7.33
CA PHE A 75 -11.59 -1.10 6.04
C PHE A 75 -10.18 -0.91 5.50
N SER A 76 -9.27 -0.38 6.30
CA SER A 76 -7.91 -0.07 5.90
C SER A 76 -6.90 -0.83 6.75
N LEU A 77 -5.81 -1.22 6.11
CA LEU A 77 -4.71 -1.92 6.76
C LEU A 77 -3.42 -1.18 6.47
N VAL A 78 -2.62 -0.96 7.50
CA VAL A 78 -1.28 -0.37 7.37
C VAL A 78 -0.26 -1.45 7.66
N ILE A 79 0.68 -1.62 6.74
CA ILE A 79 1.74 -2.63 6.83
C ILE A 79 3.10 -1.94 6.86
N TYR A 80 3.90 -2.31 7.84
CA TYR A 80 5.24 -1.72 8.02
C TYR A 80 6.23 -2.76 8.57
#